data_f5ddd226eb071d86ca37c867bd67be03
#
_entry.id   f5ddd226eb071d86ca37c867bd67be03
#
_cell.length_a   1.000
_cell.length_b   1.000
_cell.length_c   1.000
_cell.angle_alpha   90.00
_cell.angle_beta   90.00
_cell.angle_gamma   90.00
#
_symmetry.space_group_name_H-M   'P 1'
#
loop_
_entity.id
_entity.type
_entity.pdbx_description
1 polymer ?
#
loop_
_entity_poly.entity_id
_entity_poly.type
_entity_poly.pdbx_seq_one_letter_code
_entity_poly.pdbx_strand_id
1 'polypeptide(L)'
;MALCACCMLSCSEDIWIEDLTEMEKDKIRGRYELVSAVWEGDPIDLNDDDVATNDYLEEFGGYGADYQATFQGDVSIGVPYTWLHGHGEWRYVEKSTEYLRARYEVLIQNNGAVLEFDFRGELYDFTLIENGLVSFRKEMTVHKGSGEDIAESTAPVLFTYKRYKYWRKNI
;
A
#
# COMPACT_ATOMS: atom_id res chain seq x y z
N MET A 1 36.82 -56.03 5.72
CA MET A 1 36.01 -55.03 4.95
C MET A 1 35.24 -54.21 5.97
N ALA A 2 35.71 -53.00 6.26
CA ALA A 2 35.06 -52.08 7.16
C ALA A 2 34.36 -51.01 6.34
N LEU A 3 33.02 -50.99 6.38
CA LEU A 3 32.21 -49.95 5.75
C LEU A 3 32.29 -48.70 6.67
N CYS A 4 32.92 -47.67 6.17
CA CYS A 4 32.93 -46.34 6.78
C CYS A 4 31.62 -45.64 6.38
N ALA A 5 30.64 -45.55 7.31
CA ALA A 5 29.46 -44.75 7.13
C ALA A 5 29.84 -43.28 7.37
N CYS A 6 30.02 -42.51 6.30
CA CYS A 6 30.09 -41.07 6.36
C CYS A 6 28.71 -40.52 6.77
N CYS A 7 28.54 -40.17 8.05
CA CYS A 7 27.48 -39.33 8.48
C CYS A 7 27.68 -37.94 7.85
N MET A 8 26.90 -37.64 6.81
CA MET A 8 26.69 -36.28 6.35
C MET A 8 25.92 -35.56 7.43
N LEU A 9 26.61 -34.88 8.33
CA LEU A 9 26.03 -33.86 9.18
C LEU A 9 25.62 -32.71 8.24
N SER A 10 24.35 -32.70 7.85
CA SER A 10 23.73 -31.54 7.29
C SER A 10 23.69 -30.51 8.43
N CYS A 11 24.62 -29.57 8.43
CA CYS A 11 24.44 -28.34 9.17
C CYS A 11 23.29 -27.61 8.49
N SER A 12 22.08 -27.80 9.00
CA SER A 12 21.03 -26.81 8.83
C SER A 12 21.50 -25.60 9.62
N GLU A 13 21.95 -24.54 8.96
CA GLU A 13 22.11 -23.26 9.61
C GLU A 13 20.72 -22.90 10.17
N ASP A 14 20.60 -22.80 11.48
CA ASP A 14 19.39 -22.35 12.14
C ASP A 14 19.20 -20.87 11.75
N ILE A 15 18.31 -20.63 10.79
CA ILE A 15 17.94 -19.27 10.40
C ILE A 15 17.04 -18.72 11.49
N TRP A 16 17.53 -17.68 12.17
CA TRP A 16 16.76 -17.00 13.23
C TRP A 16 15.60 -16.22 12.62
N ILE A 17 14.50 -16.08 13.37
CA ILE A 17 13.31 -15.30 12.94
C ILE A 17 13.70 -13.87 12.58
N GLU A 18 14.64 -13.26 13.27
CA GLU A 18 15.16 -11.91 12.97
C GLU A 18 15.84 -11.86 11.59
N ASP A 19 16.60 -12.90 11.21
CA ASP A 19 17.23 -12.98 9.88
C ASP A 19 16.17 -13.11 8.78
N LEU A 20 15.12 -13.89 9.02
CA LEU A 20 13.99 -14.03 8.09
C LEU A 20 13.25 -12.70 7.92
N THR A 21 13.04 -11.95 9.01
CA THR A 21 12.36 -10.64 8.91
C THR A 21 13.16 -9.62 8.12
N GLU A 22 14.47 -9.57 8.28
CA GLU A 22 15.33 -8.69 7.47
C GLU A 22 15.37 -9.10 5.99
N MET A 23 15.39 -10.40 5.70
CA MET A 23 15.29 -10.92 4.33
C MET A 23 13.98 -10.52 3.67
N GLU A 24 12.85 -10.61 4.39
CA GLU A 24 11.54 -10.18 3.88
C GLU A 24 11.48 -8.66 3.69
N LYS A 25 12.03 -7.87 4.63
CA LYS A 25 12.16 -6.41 4.46
C LYS A 25 12.99 -6.05 3.22
N ASP A 26 14.06 -6.77 2.94
CA ASP A 26 14.89 -6.53 1.76
C ASP A 26 14.13 -6.81 0.45
N LYS A 27 13.19 -7.73 0.44
CA LYS A 27 12.34 -8.03 -0.73
C LYS A 27 11.45 -6.84 -1.12
N ILE A 28 11.01 -6.02 -0.14
CA ILE A 28 10.11 -4.89 -0.42
C ILE A 28 10.81 -3.54 -0.48
N ARG A 29 12.06 -3.43 -0.01
CA ARG A 29 12.79 -2.16 -0.06
C ARG A 29 12.81 -1.57 -1.46
N GLY A 30 12.39 -0.32 -1.61
CA GLY A 30 12.37 0.34 -2.91
C GLY A 30 11.44 1.54 -2.97
N ARG A 31 11.32 2.06 -4.18
CA ARG A 31 10.33 3.06 -4.55
C ARG A 31 9.32 2.43 -5.49
N TYR A 32 8.09 2.81 -5.28
CA TYR A 32 6.92 2.27 -5.96
C TYR A 32 6.05 3.40 -6.45
N GLU A 33 5.34 3.17 -7.54
CA GLU A 33 4.30 4.03 -8.07
C GLU A 33 2.96 3.31 -7.99
N LEU A 34 1.88 4.04 -7.77
CA LEU A 34 0.53 3.51 -7.78
C LEU A 34 0.18 3.11 -9.22
N VAL A 35 -0.19 1.87 -9.43
CA VAL A 35 -0.57 1.35 -10.77
C VAL A 35 -2.04 0.97 -10.86
N SER A 36 -2.71 0.82 -9.72
CA SER A 36 -4.14 0.54 -9.66
C SER A 36 -4.70 0.97 -8.31
N ALA A 37 -5.88 1.54 -8.32
CA ALA A 37 -6.68 1.78 -7.14
C ALA A 37 -8.14 1.41 -7.47
N VAL A 38 -8.67 0.38 -6.79
CA VAL A 38 -10.01 -0.14 -7.07
C VAL A 38 -10.92 0.20 -5.90
N TRP A 39 -11.94 0.99 -6.18
CA TRP A 39 -13.04 1.29 -5.27
C TRP A 39 -13.95 0.05 -5.13
N GLU A 40 -14.10 -0.47 -3.93
CA GLU A 40 -14.86 -1.71 -3.67
C GLU A 40 -16.34 -1.43 -3.25
N GLY A 41 -16.81 -0.18 -3.37
CA GLY A 41 -18.20 0.23 -3.18
C GLY A 41 -19.00 0.32 -4.49
N ASP A 42 -20.14 0.97 -4.42
CA ASP A 42 -20.89 1.34 -5.62
C ASP A 42 -20.05 2.27 -6.51
N PRO A 43 -20.12 2.15 -7.85
CA PRO A 43 -19.35 3.03 -8.74
C PRO A 43 -19.54 4.52 -8.42
N ILE A 44 -18.45 5.27 -8.51
CA ILE A 44 -18.43 6.71 -8.23
C ILE A 44 -18.02 7.47 -9.48
N ASP A 45 -18.46 8.71 -9.59
CA ASP A 45 -18.03 9.67 -10.61
C ASP A 45 -17.47 10.90 -9.87
N LEU A 46 -16.12 10.97 -9.73
CA LEU A 46 -15.44 12.09 -9.08
C LEU A 46 -14.80 13.06 -10.08
N ASN A 47 -14.71 12.69 -11.36
CA ASN A 47 -14.08 13.50 -12.39
C ASN A 47 -15.10 14.34 -13.19
N ASP A 48 -16.40 14.20 -12.89
CA ASP A 48 -17.51 14.92 -13.50
C ASP A 48 -17.65 14.67 -15.02
N ASP A 49 -17.36 13.43 -15.47
CA ASP A 49 -17.54 13.03 -16.87
C ASP A 49 -18.86 12.28 -17.14
N ASP A 50 -19.73 12.20 -16.14
CA ASP A 50 -21.00 11.46 -16.14
C ASP A 50 -20.85 9.93 -16.26
N VAL A 51 -19.67 9.39 -16.00
CA VAL A 51 -19.38 7.95 -16.03
C VAL A 51 -18.89 7.50 -14.67
N ALA A 52 -19.75 6.88 -13.87
CA ALA A 52 -19.34 6.31 -12.60
C ALA A 52 -18.57 5.00 -12.80
N THR A 53 -17.38 4.89 -12.22
CA THR A 53 -16.54 3.68 -12.29
C THR A 53 -16.03 3.21 -10.92
N ASN A 54 -15.44 2.01 -10.90
CA ASN A 54 -14.69 1.52 -9.75
C ASN A 54 -13.18 1.73 -9.92
N ASP A 55 -12.72 2.33 -11.02
CA ASP A 55 -11.33 2.74 -11.18
C ASP A 55 -11.09 4.07 -10.44
N TYR A 56 -10.73 3.94 -9.16
CA TYR A 56 -10.53 5.08 -8.27
C TYR A 56 -9.40 6.02 -8.74
N LEU A 57 -8.39 5.48 -9.44
CA LEU A 57 -7.28 6.27 -9.97
C LEU A 57 -7.72 7.12 -11.17
N GLU A 58 -8.53 6.56 -12.07
CA GLU A 58 -9.13 7.27 -13.20
C GLU A 58 -10.03 8.41 -12.71
N GLU A 59 -10.87 8.14 -11.71
CA GLU A 59 -11.76 9.12 -11.10
C GLU A 59 -11.01 10.31 -10.47
N PHE A 60 -9.80 10.08 -9.98
CA PHE A 60 -8.96 11.17 -9.47
C PHE A 60 -8.30 11.99 -10.59
N GLY A 61 -8.28 11.50 -11.83
CA GLY A 61 -7.63 12.15 -12.97
C GLY A 61 -6.12 12.30 -12.80
N GLY A 62 -5.52 11.52 -11.89
CA GLY A 62 -4.10 11.54 -11.58
C GLY A 62 -3.33 10.46 -12.33
N TYR A 63 -2.03 10.72 -12.52
CA TYR A 63 -1.10 9.69 -12.96
C TYR A 63 -0.57 8.96 -11.73
N GLY A 64 -0.44 7.62 -11.81
CA GLY A 64 0.09 6.82 -10.69
C GLY A 64 1.45 7.27 -10.17
N ALA A 65 2.24 7.99 -10.99
CA ALA A 65 3.51 8.60 -10.61
C ALA A 65 3.37 9.72 -9.56
N ASP A 66 2.20 10.33 -9.41
CA ASP A 66 1.93 11.36 -8.41
C ASP A 66 1.73 10.74 -7.02
N TYR A 67 1.40 9.44 -6.98
CA TYR A 67 1.15 8.67 -5.77
C TYR A 67 2.25 7.63 -5.57
N GLN A 68 3.30 8.03 -4.86
CA GLN A 68 4.46 7.17 -4.64
C GLN A 68 4.44 6.51 -3.27
N ALA A 69 4.95 5.27 -3.22
CA ALA A 69 5.28 4.62 -1.97
C ALA A 69 6.80 4.40 -1.86
N THR A 70 7.32 4.51 -0.65
CA THR A 70 8.73 4.26 -0.34
C THR A 70 8.83 3.36 0.88
N PHE A 71 9.55 2.26 0.73
CA PHE A 71 9.87 1.30 1.80
C PHE A 71 11.39 1.30 2.00
N GLN A 72 11.86 1.79 3.14
CA GLN A 72 13.31 1.83 3.43
C GLN A 72 13.58 1.67 4.92
N GLY A 73 13.31 2.05 5.87
CA GLY A 73 13.34 1.85 7.30
C GLY A 73 11.96 2.14 7.84
N ASP A 74 11.38 3.22 7.29
CA ASP A 74 9.98 3.55 7.46
C ASP A 74 9.26 3.35 6.13
N VAL A 75 7.93 3.24 6.19
CA VAL A 75 7.06 3.29 5.01
C VAL A 75 6.48 4.69 4.87
N SER A 76 6.43 5.17 3.63
CA SER A 76 5.70 6.38 3.26
C SER A 76 4.89 6.08 2.01
N ILE A 77 3.57 6.23 2.07
CA ILE A 77 2.65 5.89 0.99
C ILE A 77 1.79 7.09 0.69
N GLY A 78 1.77 7.54 -0.56
CA GLY A 78 0.86 8.56 -1.07
C GLY A 78 -0.39 7.90 -1.63
N VAL A 79 -1.56 8.24 -1.10
CA VAL A 79 -2.87 7.79 -1.61
C VAL A 79 -3.70 8.98 -2.08
N PRO A 80 -4.45 8.87 -3.18
CA PRO A 80 -5.40 9.90 -3.58
C PRO A 80 -6.55 9.99 -2.59
N TYR A 81 -6.95 11.22 -2.22
CA TYR A 81 -8.10 11.46 -1.36
C TYR A 81 -8.76 12.81 -1.66
N THR A 82 -10.00 13.00 -1.19
CA THR A 82 -10.69 14.28 -1.26
C THR A 82 -10.64 15.00 0.08
N TRP A 83 -10.38 16.27 0.05
CA TRP A 83 -10.42 17.14 1.22
C TRP A 83 -11.62 18.08 1.13
N LEU A 84 -12.44 18.10 2.21
CA LEU A 84 -13.56 19.00 2.31
C LEU A 84 -13.13 20.28 3.05
N HIS A 85 -13.22 21.42 2.37
CA HIS A 85 -12.89 22.74 2.90
C HIS A 85 -14.14 23.60 3.14
N GLY A 86 -13.99 24.60 4.00
CA GLY A 86 -14.99 25.65 4.21
C GLY A 86 -16.12 25.30 5.16
N HIS A 87 -17.11 26.18 5.21
CA HIS A 87 -18.31 26.06 6.06
C HIS A 87 -19.56 26.55 5.32
N GLY A 88 -20.69 25.89 5.56
CA GLY A 88 -21.97 26.26 4.96
C GLY A 88 -21.93 26.29 3.42
N GLU A 89 -22.44 27.35 2.83
CA GLU A 89 -22.48 27.56 1.36
C GLU A 89 -21.09 27.70 0.70
N TRP A 90 -20.03 27.93 1.51
CA TRP A 90 -18.65 28.09 1.02
C TRP A 90 -17.84 26.79 1.08
N ARG A 91 -18.50 25.66 1.21
CA ARG A 91 -17.81 24.36 1.18
C ARG A 91 -17.41 24.01 -0.25
N TYR A 92 -16.22 23.44 -0.41
CA TYR A 92 -15.75 22.89 -1.67
C TYR A 92 -14.85 21.68 -1.43
N VAL A 93 -14.77 20.83 -2.45
CA VAL A 93 -13.98 19.61 -2.42
C VAL A 93 -12.70 19.82 -3.21
N GLU A 94 -11.57 19.42 -2.65
CA GLU A 94 -10.26 19.44 -3.29
C GLU A 94 -9.74 18.00 -3.39
N LYS A 95 -9.27 17.61 -4.58
CA LYS A 95 -8.52 16.37 -4.77
C LYS A 95 -7.08 16.58 -4.35
N SER A 96 -6.54 15.69 -3.52
CA SER A 96 -5.23 15.83 -2.92
C SER A 96 -4.53 14.47 -2.73
N THR A 97 -3.33 14.49 -2.16
CA THR A 97 -2.58 13.27 -1.78
C THR A 97 -2.42 13.22 -0.27
N GLU A 98 -2.94 12.18 0.36
CA GLU A 98 -2.63 11.86 1.74
C GLU A 98 -1.35 11.03 1.79
N TYR A 99 -0.42 11.38 2.71
CA TYR A 99 0.78 10.59 2.95
C TYR A 99 0.67 9.84 4.26
N LEU A 100 0.54 8.52 4.16
CA LEU A 100 0.63 7.59 5.28
C LEU A 100 2.10 7.35 5.59
N ARG A 101 2.53 7.63 6.82
CA ARG A 101 3.93 7.42 7.26
C ARG A 101 3.94 6.67 8.56
N ALA A 102 4.60 5.52 8.57
CA ALA A 102 4.73 4.67 9.74
C ALA A 102 6.02 3.85 9.71
N ARG A 103 6.37 3.27 10.86
CA ARG A 103 7.26 2.13 10.90
C ARG A 103 6.45 0.90 10.53
N TYR A 104 7.10 -0.05 9.85
CA TYR A 104 6.47 -1.32 9.52
C TYR A 104 7.21 -2.47 10.18
N GLU A 105 6.47 -3.51 10.50
CA GLU A 105 6.98 -4.75 11.04
C GLU A 105 6.75 -5.90 10.05
N VAL A 106 7.60 -6.91 10.11
CA VAL A 106 7.40 -8.14 9.38
C VAL A 106 6.98 -9.19 10.38
N LEU A 107 5.76 -9.67 10.24
CA LEU A 107 5.22 -10.76 11.03
C LEU A 107 5.32 -12.07 10.25
N ILE A 108 5.86 -13.11 10.89
CA ILE A 108 5.94 -14.44 10.29
C ILE A 108 4.73 -15.24 10.75
N GLN A 109 3.84 -15.53 9.83
CA GLN A 109 2.64 -16.34 10.04
C GLN A 109 2.75 -17.69 9.35
N ASN A 110 1.81 -18.62 9.63
CA ASN A 110 1.81 -19.98 9.07
C ASN A 110 1.80 -20.02 7.54
N ASN A 111 1.35 -18.94 6.88
CA ASN A 111 1.26 -18.80 5.41
C ASN A 111 2.38 -17.95 4.81
N GLY A 112 3.41 -17.59 5.57
CA GLY A 112 4.51 -16.74 5.15
C GLY A 112 4.62 -15.44 5.90
N ALA A 113 5.50 -14.56 5.46
CA ALA A 113 5.68 -13.24 6.05
C ALA A 113 4.56 -12.28 5.63
N VAL A 114 3.98 -11.63 6.62
CA VAL A 114 3.01 -10.54 6.43
C VAL A 114 3.68 -9.25 6.86
N LEU A 115 3.53 -8.20 6.08
CA LEU A 115 3.99 -6.87 6.43
C LEU A 115 2.83 -6.12 7.05
N GLU A 116 3.02 -5.70 8.28
CA GLU A 116 2.05 -4.90 9.00
C GLU A 116 2.64 -3.52 9.28
N PHE A 117 1.84 -2.49 9.14
CA PHE A 117 2.20 -1.16 9.61
C PHE A 117 1.03 -0.48 10.32
N ASP A 118 1.38 0.25 11.38
CA ASP A 118 0.46 1.04 12.18
C ASP A 118 0.52 2.50 11.70
N PHE A 119 -0.61 2.99 11.23
CA PHE A 119 -0.80 4.39 10.93
C PHE A 119 -1.89 5.00 11.82
N ARG A 120 -1.48 5.76 12.84
CA ARG A 120 -2.36 6.41 13.81
C ARG A 120 -3.30 5.46 14.56
N GLY A 121 -2.85 4.23 14.84
CA GLY A 121 -3.64 3.21 15.51
C GLY A 121 -4.50 2.34 14.60
N GLU A 122 -4.44 2.55 13.29
CA GLU A 122 -5.02 1.66 12.30
C GLU A 122 -3.92 0.74 11.74
N LEU A 123 -4.17 -0.57 11.81
CA LEU A 123 -3.27 -1.59 11.29
C LEU A 123 -3.61 -1.91 9.84
N TYR A 124 -2.59 -1.96 9.01
CA TYR A 124 -2.71 -2.28 7.58
C TYR A 124 -1.83 -3.46 7.24
N ASP A 125 -2.42 -4.45 6.60
CA ASP A 125 -1.73 -5.62 6.08
C ASP A 125 -1.37 -5.41 4.61
N PHE A 126 -0.07 -5.53 4.29
CA PHE A 126 0.39 -5.54 2.92
C PHE A 126 0.50 -6.96 2.39
N THR A 127 -0.09 -7.17 1.24
CA THR A 127 0.11 -8.38 0.45
C THR A 127 1.25 -8.16 -0.53
N LEU A 128 2.33 -8.95 -0.40
CA LEU A 128 3.37 -9.03 -1.40
C LEU A 128 2.90 -9.91 -2.54
N ILE A 129 2.80 -9.32 -3.73
CA ILE A 129 2.48 -10.01 -4.95
C ILE A 129 3.79 -10.22 -5.72
N GLU A 130 3.91 -11.32 -6.47
CA GLU A 130 5.07 -11.57 -7.32
C GLU A 130 5.34 -10.37 -8.27
N ASN A 131 6.57 -10.26 -8.74
CA ASN A 131 7.02 -9.21 -9.68
C ASN A 131 7.12 -7.78 -9.11
N GLY A 132 7.30 -7.64 -7.80
CA GLY A 132 7.50 -6.34 -7.17
C GLY A 132 6.24 -5.49 -7.08
N LEU A 133 5.09 -6.14 -7.05
CA LEU A 133 3.83 -5.53 -6.69
C LEU A 133 3.60 -5.65 -5.18
N VAL A 134 3.00 -4.61 -4.62
CA VAL A 134 2.54 -4.59 -3.23
C VAL A 134 1.16 -3.97 -3.18
N SER A 135 0.25 -4.57 -2.44
CA SER A 135 -1.11 -4.05 -2.31
C SER A 135 -1.58 -4.00 -0.86
N PHE A 136 -2.49 -3.09 -0.58
CA PHE A 136 -3.20 -3.00 0.70
C PHE A 136 -4.59 -2.39 0.50
N ARG A 137 -5.49 -2.64 1.47
CA ARG A 137 -6.82 -2.03 1.52
C ARG A 137 -6.84 -0.93 2.57
N LYS A 138 -7.53 0.15 2.25
CA LYS A 138 -7.84 1.23 3.19
C LYS A 138 -9.28 1.67 2.96
N GLU A 139 -10.02 1.85 4.05
CA GLU A 139 -11.32 2.53 3.97
C GLU A 139 -11.09 4.00 3.64
N MET A 140 -11.77 4.47 2.61
CA MET A 140 -11.66 5.83 2.10
C MET A 140 -13.04 6.49 2.11
N THR A 141 -13.09 7.73 2.57
CA THR A 141 -14.25 8.59 2.41
C THR A 141 -13.94 9.62 1.34
N VAL A 142 -14.80 9.72 0.34
CA VAL A 142 -14.70 10.68 -0.75
C VAL A 142 -15.88 11.63 -0.75
N HIS A 143 -15.61 12.85 -1.19
CA HIS A 143 -16.61 13.89 -1.31
C HIS A 143 -16.72 14.36 -2.76
N LYS A 144 -17.92 14.69 -3.20
CA LYS A 144 -18.19 15.27 -4.52
C LYS A 144 -19.19 16.42 -4.38
N GLY A 145 -19.02 17.49 -5.16
CA GLY A 145 -19.93 18.64 -5.19
C GLY A 145 -19.37 19.87 -4.49
N SER A 146 -20.22 20.84 -4.24
CA SER A 146 -19.89 22.11 -3.59
C SER A 146 -21.08 22.71 -2.85
N GLY A 147 -20.81 23.63 -1.94
CA GLY A 147 -21.84 24.30 -1.18
C GLY A 147 -22.64 23.35 -0.27
N GLU A 148 -23.95 23.35 -0.41
CA GLU A 148 -24.83 22.47 0.34
C GLU A 148 -25.02 21.10 -0.32
N ASP A 149 -24.72 21.00 -1.61
CA ASP A 149 -24.90 19.78 -2.43
C ASP A 149 -23.65 18.89 -2.44
N ILE A 150 -23.04 18.68 -1.27
CA ILE A 150 -21.88 17.77 -1.15
C ILE A 150 -22.36 16.38 -0.78
N ALA A 151 -22.13 15.45 -1.69
CA ALA A 151 -22.30 14.02 -1.46
C ALA A 151 -21.04 13.42 -0.84
N GLU A 152 -21.24 12.41 0.02
CA GLU A 152 -20.19 11.63 0.65
C GLU A 152 -20.39 10.15 0.35
N SER A 153 -19.30 9.44 0.03
CA SER A 153 -19.29 7.99 -0.16
C SER A 153 -18.11 7.40 0.59
N THR A 154 -18.33 6.27 1.24
CA THR A 154 -17.28 5.56 2.00
C THR A 154 -17.24 4.11 1.58
N ALA A 155 -16.06 3.62 1.20
CA ALA A 155 -15.83 2.21 0.90
C ALA A 155 -14.34 1.87 0.98
N PRO A 156 -13.98 0.58 1.08
CA PRO A 156 -12.60 0.13 0.93
C PRO A 156 -12.08 0.43 -0.48
N VAL A 157 -10.81 0.80 -0.56
CA VAL A 157 -10.05 0.91 -1.81
C VAL A 157 -8.88 -0.04 -1.75
N LEU A 158 -8.74 -0.90 -2.77
CA LEU A 158 -7.56 -1.74 -2.96
C LEU A 158 -6.53 -0.98 -3.76
N PHE A 159 -5.47 -0.53 -3.10
CA PHE A 159 -4.32 0.12 -3.71
C PHE A 159 -3.27 -0.90 -4.12
N THR A 160 -2.73 -0.80 -5.34
CA THR A 160 -1.64 -1.64 -5.83
C THR A 160 -0.51 -0.77 -6.36
N TYR A 161 0.68 -0.97 -5.81
CA TYR A 161 1.89 -0.26 -6.17
C TYR A 161 2.86 -1.20 -6.85
N LYS A 162 3.56 -0.69 -7.87
CA LYS A 162 4.60 -1.41 -8.61
C LYS A 162 5.95 -0.78 -8.35
N ARG A 163 6.92 -1.61 -7.99
CA ARG A 163 8.29 -1.16 -7.76
C ARG A 163 8.94 -0.75 -9.07
N TYR A 164 9.45 0.46 -9.11
CA TYR A 164 10.22 0.98 -10.24
C TYR A 164 11.70 1.20 -9.92
N LYS A 165 12.08 1.25 -8.62
CA LYS A 165 13.47 1.44 -8.20
C LYS A 165 13.80 0.60 -6.98
N TYR A 166 14.87 -0.18 -7.08
CA TYR A 166 15.45 -0.89 -5.95
C TYR A 166 16.40 0.03 -5.18
N TRP A 167 16.34 -0.02 -3.86
CA TRP A 167 17.43 0.51 -3.04
C TRP A 167 18.53 -0.53 -2.99
N ARG A 168 19.65 -0.25 -3.65
CA ARG A 168 20.86 -1.06 -3.40
C ARG A 168 21.44 -0.62 -2.06
N LYS A 169 21.64 -1.55 -1.13
CA LYS A 169 22.54 -1.35 0.00
C LYS A 169 23.90 -1.03 -0.61
N ASN A 170 24.45 0.17 -0.37
CA ASN A 170 25.87 0.40 -0.62
C ASN A 170 26.62 -0.47 0.40
N ILE A 171 27.17 -1.58 -0.08
CA ILE A 171 28.06 -2.47 0.65
C ILE A 171 29.44 -1.80 0.70
#